data_fd8d9a5bd289f0e6a89e832ae743b738
#
_entry.id   fd8d9a5bd289f0e6a89e832ae743b738
#
_cell.length_a   1.000
_cell.length_b   1.000
_cell.length_c   1.000
_cell.angle_alpha   90.00
_cell.angle_beta   90.00
_cell.angle_gamma   90.00
#
_symmetry.space_group_name_H-M   'P 1'
#
loop_
_entity.id
_entity.type
_entity.pdbx_description
1 polymer ?
#
loop_
_entity_poly.entity_id
_entity_poly.type
_entity_poly.pdbx_seq_one_letter_code
_entity_poly.pdbx_strand_id
1 'polypeptide(L)'
;MKTIIVTGTPGTGKTRLAKSLSIILNFTYIDVNKIIKDSKIYTKFDQEKQTFIVDVKNLNKVLEKIILQSKKNLIIDSHLSHYLPRKYVDLCIVTKCDIKILKMRLNKRKYKEEKLRENLDAEILDICLIEALENKHKVLIIDTSRRLNIKNIKDLICQRLKN
;
A
#
# COMPACT_ATOMS: atom_id res chain seq x y z
N MET A 1 -9.28 14.14 11.73
CA MET A 1 -9.34 13.14 10.63
C MET A 1 -8.07 12.32 10.66
N LYS A 2 -8.13 11.02 10.40
CA LYS A 2 -6.97 10.11 10.39
C LYS A 2 -6.77 9.53 8.99
N THR A 3 -5.51 9.45 8.56
CA THR A 3 -5.12 8.84 7.29
C THR A 3 -4.17 7.67 7.55
N ILE A 4 -4.59 6.48 7.13
CA ILE A 4 -3.78 5.27 7.15
C ILE A 4 -3.40 4.93 5.72
N ILE A 5 -2.13 4.70 5.47
CA ILE A 5 -1.66 4.15 4.20
C ILE A 5 -1.34 2.66 4.36
N VAL A 6 -1.63 1.88 3.33
CA VAL A 6 -1.29 0.46 3.25
C VAL A 6 -0.37 0.26 2.06
N THR A 7 0.87 -0.09 2.32
CA THR A 7 1.92 -0.31 1.33
C THR A 7 2.53 -1.71 1.45
N GLY A 8 3.48 -2.03 0.60
CA GLY A 8 4.19 -3.31 0.53
C GLY A 8 4.31 -3.81 -0.91
N THR A 9 5.07 -4.85 -1.13
CA THR A 9 5.34 -5.43 -2.44
C THR A 9 4.07 -5.91 -3.15
N PRO A 10 3.94 -5.79 -4.48
CA PRO A 10 2.84 -6.41 -5.23
C PRO A 10 2.67 -7.90 -4.88
N GLY A 11 1.45 -8.32 -4.59
CA GLY A 11 1.17 -9.73 -4.20
C GLY A 11 1.08 -10.00 -2.71
N THR A 12 1.57 -9.10 -1.83
CA THR A 12 1.55 -9.28 -0.38
C THR A 12 0.16 -9.14 0.27
N GLY A 13 -0.90 -8.85 -0.48
CA GLY A 13 -2.27 -8.84 0.07
C GLY A 13 -2.76 -7.49 0.61
N LYS A 14 -2.08 -6.38 0.28
CA LYS A 14 -2.46 -5.00 0.65
C LYS A 14 -3.94 -4.71 0.50
N THR A 15 -4.45 -4.86 -0.72
CA THR A 15 -5.83 -4.53 -1.07
C THR A 15 -6.85 -5.29 -0.24
N ARG A 16 -6.60 -6.58 0.03
CA ARG A 16 -7.47 -7.38 0.89
C ARG A 16 -7.48 -6.84 2.31
N LEU A 17 -6.28 -6.54 2.86
CA LEU A 17 -6.15 -5.97 4.19
C LEU A 17 -6.80 -4.60 4.27
N ALA A 18 -6.48 -3.69 3.34
CA ALA A 18 -7.01 -2.33 3.30
C ALA A 18 -8.54 -2.29 3.25
N LYS A 19 -9.16 -3.11 2.39
CA LYS A 19 -10.63 -3.24 2.32
C LYS A 19 -11.23 -3.77 3.60
N SER A 20 -10.64 -4.81 4.20
CA SER A 20 -11.14 -5.36 5.47
C SER A 20 -11.04 -4.34 6.61
N LEU A 21 -9.94 -3.59 6.65
CA LEU A 21 -9.73 -2.54 7.65
C LEU A 21 -10.68 -1.35 7.44
N SER A 22 -10.94 -0.95 6.19
CA SER A 22 -11.86 0.15 5.91
C SER A 22 -13.27 -0.13 6.44
N ILE A 23 -13.73 -1.38 6.32
CA ILE A 23 -15.03 -1.80 6.84
C ILE A 23 -15.04 -1.76 8.38
N ILE A 24 -14.08 -2.43 9.04
CA ILE A 24 -14.11 -2.58 10.50
C ILE A 24 -13.79 -1.29 11.26
N LEU A 25 -13.02 -0.37 10.64
CA LEU A 25 -12.69 0.95 11.19
C LEU A 25 -13.70 2.04 10.78
N ASN A 26 -14.61 1.74 9.85
CA ASN A 26 -15.50 2.72 9.22
C ASN A 26 -14.72 3.89 8.58
N PHE A 27 -13.65 3.56 7.84
CA PHE A 27 -12.83 4.50 7.08
C PHE A 27 -13.18 4.43 5.60
N THR A 28 -13.02 5.53 4.88
CA THR A 28 -13.19 5.55 3.42
C THR A 28 -11.98 4.89 2.76
N TYR A 29 -12.24 3.88 1.93
CA TYR A 29 -11.21 3.18 1.14
C TYR A 29 -10.88 3.95 -0.13
N ILE A 30 -9.59 4.15 -0.39
CA ILE A 30 -9.06 4.82 -1.57
C ILE A 30 -8.14 3.85 -2.33
N ASP A 31 -8.56 3.48 -3.54
CA ASP A 31 -7.76 2.69 -4.48
C ASP A 31 -6.93 3.62 -5.37
N VAL A 32 -5.63 3.68 -5.10
CA VAL A 32 -4.72 4.56 -5.84
C VAL A 32 -4.55 4.11 -7.30
N ASN A 33 -4.62 2.80 -7.58
CA ASN A 33 -4.54 2.33 -8.96
C ASN A 33 -5.71 2.84 -9.81
N LYS A 34 -6.90 2.96 -9.20
CA LYS A 34 -8.05 3.58 -9.85
C LYS A 34 -7.80 5.07 -10.11
N ILE A 35 -7.28 5.80 -9.10
CA ILE A 35 -6.95 7.23 -9.26
C ILE A 35 -5.93 7.43 -10.37
N ILE A 36 -4.85 6.64 -10.41
CA ILE A 36 -3.81 6.72 -11.44
C ILE A 36 -4.43 6.58 -12.84
N LYS A 37 -5.33 5.63 -13.02
CA LYS A 37 -6.00 5.39 -14.31
C LYS A 37 -6.97 6.51 -14.68
N ASP A 38 -7.85 6.87 -13.76
CA ASP A 38 -8.92 7.85 -13.99
C ASP A 38 -8.34 9.26 -14.23
N SER A 39 -7.29 9.63 -13.51
CA SER A 39 -6.62 10.92 -13.62
C SER A 39 -5.43 10.93 -14.59
N LYS A 40 -5.15 9.80 -15.26
CA LYS A 40 -4.02 9.63 -16.20
C LYS A 40 -2.67 10.08 -15.63
N ILE A 41 -2.41 9.76 -14.36
CA ILE A 41 -1.18 10.12 -13.64
C ILE A 41 -0.07 9.11 -13.95
N TYR A 42 0.24 8.94 -15.21
CA TYR A 42 1.34 8.09 -15.67
C TYR A 42 2.00 8.72 -16.89
N THR A 43 3.30 8.55 -17.02
CA THR A 43 4.07 9.05 -18.15
C THR A 43 4.06 8.08 -19.32
N LYS A 44 4.06 6.77 -19.03
CA LYS A 44 4.11 5.70 -20.03
C LYS A 44 3.47 4.43 -19.48
N PHE A 45 2.89 3.63 -20.37
CA PHE A 45 2.55 2.25 -20.08
C PHE A 45 3.68 1.35 -20.59
N ASP A 46 4.32 0.64 -19.68
CA ASP A 46 5.33 -0.35 -19.99
C ASP A 46 4.64 -1.63 -20.43
N GLN A 47 4.69 -1.92 -21.74
CA GLN A 47 4.04 -3.11 -22.32
C GLN A 47 4.75 -4.41 -21.91
N GLU A 48 6.07 -4.38 -21.68
CA GLU A 48 6.82 -5.57 -21.27
C GLU A 48 6.47 -5.96 -19.84
N LYS A 49 6.45 -4.98 -18.95
CA LYS A 49 6.12 -5.18 -17.53
C LYS A 49 4.63 -5.11 -17.23
N GLN A 50 3.80 -4.77 -18.23
CA GLN A 50 2.36 -4.55 -18.07
C GLN A 50 2.04 -3.67 -16.84
N THR A 51 2.73 -2.54 -16.74
CA THR A 51 2.58 -1.61 -15.62
C THR A 51 2.66 -0.17 -16.10
N PHE A 52 2.06 0.74 -15.34
CA PHE A 52 2.18 2.18 -15.57
C PHE A 52 3.45 2.71 -14.91
N ILE A 53 4.21 3.52 -15.62
CA ILE A 53 5.27 4.35 -15.04
C ILE A 53 4.60 5.58 -14.47
N VAL A 54 4.49 5.64 -13.13
CA VAL A 54 3.73 6.66 -12.43
C VAL A 54 4.62 7.84 -12.08
N ASP A 55 4.13 9.06 -12.32
CA ASP A 55 4.73 10.28 -11.78
C ASP A 55 4.34 10.40 -10.29
N VAL A 56 5.24 9.96 -9.42
CA VAL A 56 5.03 9.94 -7.97
C VAL A 56 4.79 11.35 -7.41
N LYS A 57 5.46 12.38 -7.95
CA LYS A 57 5.26 13.78 -7.49
C LYS A 57 3.84 14.25 -7.79
N ASN A 58 3.35 13.97 -8.99
CA ASN A 58 2.00 14.33 -9.38
C ASN A 58 0.95 13.49 -8.64
N LEU A 59 1.22 12.18 -8.44
CA LEU A 59 0.37 11.32 -7.64
C LEU A 59 0.22 11.86 -6.21
N ASN A 60 1.33 12.24 -5.57
CA ASN A 60 1.30 12.80 -4.22
C ASN A 60 0.44 14.06 -4.14
N LYS A 61 0.56 15.01 -5.09
CA LYS A 61 -0.30 16.21 -5.12
C LYS A 61 -1.79 15.87 -5.18
N VAL A 62 -2.17 14.86 -5.96
CA VAL A 62 -3.56 14.43 -6.06
C VAL A 62 -4.03 13.79 -4.76
N LEU A 63 -3.23 12.91 -4.16
CA LEU A 63 -3.55 12.27 -2.90
C LEU A 63 -3.62 13.28 -1.74
N GLU A 64 -2.70 14.25 -1.69
CA GLU A 64 -2.74 15.35 -0.72
C GLU A 64 -4.04 16.15 -0.83
N LYS A 65 -4.47 16.49 -2.05
CA LYS A 65 -5.75 17.18 -2.27
C LYS A 65 -6.94 16.36 -1.76
N ILE A 66 -6.96 15.05 -2.05
CA ILE A 66 -8.00 14.14 -1.55
C ILE A 66 -8.02 14.11 -0.02
N ILE A 67 -6.84 14.02 0.61
CA ILE A 67 -6.73 14.00 2.08
C ILE A 67 -7.26 15.32 2.66
N LEU A 68 -6.80 16.46 2.15
CA LEU A 68 -7.18 17.78 2.66
C LEU A 68 -8.68 18.09 2.49
N GLN A 69 -9.30 17.59 1.44
CA GLN A 69 -10.73 17.79 1.19
C GLN A 69 -11.64 16.77 1.90
N SER A 70 -11.08 15.69 2.42
CA SER A 70 -11.86 14.65 3.07
C SER A 70 -12.36 15.11 4.44
N LYS A 71 -13.63 14.82 4.72
CA LYS A 71 -14.21 14.96 6.07
C LYS A 71 -14.24 13.64 6.84
N LYS A 72 -13.78 12.55 6.22
CA LYS A 72 -13.78 11.19 6.78
C LYS A 72 -12.36 10.67 6.90
N ASN A 73 -12.14 9.75 7.85
CA ASN A 73 -10.90 9.02 7.96
C ASN A 73 -10.66 8.18 6.71
N LEU A 74 -9.41 8.06 6.28
CA LEU A 74 -9.03 7.42 5.02
C LEU A 74 -8.13 6.21 5.21
N ILE A 75 -8.32 5.19 4.37
CA ILE A 75 -7.35 4.13 4.12
C ILE A 75 -6.96 4.20 2.64
N ILE A 76 -5.68 4.44 2.38
CA ILE A 76 -5.10 4.60 1.04
C ILE A 76 -4.28 3.36 0.70
N ASP A 77 -4.70 2.62 -0.33
CA ASP A 77 -4.08 1.36 -0.78
C ASP A 77 -3.23 1.58 -2.02
N SER A 78 -1.90 1.48 -1.86
CA SER A 78 -0.95 1.46 -2.98
C SER A 78 0.43 0.99 -2.54
N HIS A 79 1.15 0.34 -3.45
CA HIS A 79 2.59 0.09 -3.29
C HIS A 79 3.44 1.38 -3.38
N LEU A 80 2.83 2.51 -3.76
CA LEU A 80 3.48 3.83 -3.83
C LEU A 80 3.03 4.78 -2.71
N SER A 81 2.12 4.35 -1.83
CA SER A 81 1.54 5.26 -0.83
C SER A 81 2.53 5.71 0.23
N HIS A 82 3.62 4.99 0.47
CA HIS A 82 4.68 5.38 1.40
C HIS A 82 5.52 6.58 0.92
N TYR A 83 5.38 6.99 -0.34
CA TYR A 83 5.97 8.25 -0.83
C TYR A 83 5.17 9.50 -0.47
N LEU A 84 3.95 9.36 0.09
CA LEU A 84 3.21 10.49 0.64
C LEU A 84 4.01 11.16 1.77
N PRO A 85 4.04 12.50 1.82
CA PRO A 85 4.72 13.21 2.92
C PRO A 85 4.17 12.82 4.28
N ARG A 86 5.07 12.59 5.25
CA ARG A 86 4.76 12.14 6.61
C ARG A 86 3.65 12.94 7.30
N LYS A 87 3.59 14.25 7.04
CA LYS A 87 2.61 15.17 7.65
C LYS A 87 1.14 14.84 7.30
N TYR A 88 0.89 14.08 6.24
CA TYR A 88 -0.45 13.66 5.81
C TYR A 88 -0.82 12.25 6.26
N VAL A 89 0.08 11.53 6.93
CA VAL A 89 -0.09 10.11 7.25
C VAL A 89 0.04 9.88 8.75
N ASP A 90 -1.02 9.39 9.37
CA ASP A 90 -1.01 9.04 10.80
C ASP A 90 -0.37 7.68 11.06
N LEU A 91 -0.54 6.71 10.14
CA LEU A 91 0.01 5.37 10.25
C LEU A 91 0.28 4.77 8.87
N CYS A 92 1.44 4.18 8.70
CA CYS A 92 1.82 3.39 7.53
C CYS A 92 1.79 1.91 7.87
N ILE A 93 0.91 1.15 7.25
CA ILE A 93 0.89 -0.30 7.35
C ILE A 93 1.69 -0.88 6.20
N VAL A 94 2.76 -1.60 6.53
CA VAL A 94 3.58 -2.33 5.56
C VAL A 94 3.19 -3.79 5.60
N THR A 95 2.65 -4.31 4.49
CA THR A 95 2.34 -5.74 4.38
C THR A 95 3.57 -6.53 3.97
N LYS A 96 3.88 -7.58 4.74
CA LYS A 96 4.93 -8.56 4.45
C LYS A 96 4.32 -9.91 4.10
N CYS A 97 5.09 -10.72 3.37
CA CYS A 97 4.65 -12.06 3.01
C CYS A 97 5.84 -13.01 2.89
N ASP A 98 5.71 -14.24 3.39
CA ASP A 98 6.67 -15.30 3.13
C ASP A 98 6.95 -15.44 1.63
N ILE A 99 8.22 -15.59 1.26
CA ILE A 99 8.66 -15.57 -0.14
C ILE A 99 8.07 -16.72 -0.96
N LYS A 100 7.92 -17.91 -0.39
CA LYS A 100 7.31 -19.05 -1.09
C LYS A 100 5.83 -18.78 -1.37
N ILE A 101 5.14 -18.21 -0.39
CA ILE A 101 3.73 -17.83 -0.53
C ILE A 101 3.57 -16.68 -1.52
N LEU A 102 4.44 -15.68 -1.47
CA LEU A 102 4.44 -14.58 -2.42
C LEU A 102 4.66 -15.08 -3.85
N LYS A 103 5.66 -15.95 -4.07
CA LYS A 103 5.92 -16.58 -5.37
C LYS A 103 4.69 -17.30 -5.92
N MET A 104 4.00 -18.09 -5.08
CA MET A 104 2.75 -18.77 -5.49
C MET A 104 1.65 -17.76 -5.89
N ARG A 105 1.50 -16.65 -5.13
CA ARG A 105 0.51 -15.62 -5.42
C ARG A 105 0.81 -14.87 -6.72
N LEU A 106 2.08 -14.56 -6.98
CA LEU A 106 2.53 -13.89 -8.18
C LEU A 106 2.39 -14.77 -9.44
N ASN A 107 2.71 -16.06 -9.33
CA ASN A 107 2.50 -17.02 -10.42
C ASN A 107 1.02 -17.12 -10.83
N LYS A 108 0.09 -17.12 -9.87
CA LYS A 108 -1.35 -17.09 -10.17
C LYS A 108 -1.78 -15.83 -10.95
N ARG A 109 -1.01 -14.73 -10.87
CA ARG A 109 -1.26 -13.50 -11.64
C ARG A 109 -0.70 -13.55 -13.05
N LYS A 110 -0.03 -14.64 -13.44
CA LYS A 110 0.60 -14.82 -14.76
C LYS A 110 1.60 -13.72 -15.10
N TYR A 111 2.34 -13.22 -14.10
CA TYR A 111 3.40 -12.26 -14.35
C TYR A 111 4.53 -12.92 -15.13
N LYS A 112 5.17 -12.16 -16.04
CA LYS A 112 6.40 -12.58 -16.70
C LYS A 112 7.49 -12.82 -15.66
N GLU A 113 8.43 -13.70 -15.94
CA GLU A 113 9.46 -14.12 -15.00
C GLU A 113 10.28 -12.95 -14.44
N GLU A 114 10.65 -12.00 -15.31
CA GLU A 114 11.36 -10.79 -14.90
C GLU A 114 10.60 -10.00 -13.82
N LYS A 115 9.31 -9.70 -14.06
CA LYS A 115 8.45 -8.99 -13.09
C LYS A 115 8.22 -9.79 -11.82
N LEU A 116 8.15 -11.11 -11.92
CA LEU A 116 8.06 -11.99 -10.76
C LEU A 116 9.31 -11.87 -9.91
N ARG A 117 10.50 -11.94 -10.54
CA ARG A 117 11.78 -11.82 -9.87
C ARG A 117 11.96 -10.46 -9.20
N GLU A 118 11.70 -9.37 -9.92
CA GLU A 118 11.74 -8.01 -9.35
C GLU A 118 10.89 -7.88 -8.07
N ASN A 119 9.69 -8.45 -8.07
CA ASN A 119 8.82 -8.37 -6.88
C ASN A 119 9.32 -9.27 -5.73
N LEU A 120 9.91 -10.43 -6.02
CA LEU A 120 10.50 -11.27 -4.98
C LEU A 120 11.73 -10.59 -4.37
N ASP A 121 12.59 -10.00 -5.19
CA ASP A 121 13.78 -9.28 -4.75
C ASP A 121 13.38 -8.07 -3.89
N ALA A 122 12.36 -7.31 -4.30
CA ALA A 122 11.84 -6.19 -3.52
C ALA A 122 11.30 -6.62 -2.14
N GLU A 123 10.68 -7.79 -2.04
CA GLU A 123 10.21 -8.32 -0.76
C GLU A 123 11.35 -8.85 0.11
N ILE A 124 12.34 -9.53 -0.47
CA ILE A 124 13.54 -10.03 0.22
C ILE A 124 14.36 -8.87 0.79
N LEU A 125 14.52 -7.81 0.02
CA LEU A 125 15.29 -6.62 0.38
C LEU A 125 14.50 -5.61 1.22
N ASP A 126 13.28 -5.91 1.62
CA ASP A 126 12.42 -5.04 2.43
C ASP A 126 12.21 -3.63 1.84
N ILE A 127 12.25 -3.48 0.52
CA ILE A 127 12.24 -2.17 -0.16
C ILE A 127 11.12 -1.26 0.37
N CYS A 128 9.87 -1.71 0.36
CA CYS A 128 8.75 -0.88 0.81
C CYS A 128 8.83 -0.52 2.30
N LEU A 129 9.43 -1.37 3.14
CA LEU A 129 9.64 -1.10 4.56
C LEU A 129 10.72 -0.04 4.75
N ILE A 130 11.86 -0.23 4.09
CA ILE A 130 13.00 0.70 4.16
C ILE A 130 12.55 2.09 3.69
N GLU A 131 11.91 2.19 2.52
CA GLU A 131 11.42 3.45 1.97
C GLU A 131 10.37 4.13 2.88
N ALA A 132 9.49 3.34 3.53
CA ALA A 132 8.53 3.88 4.49
C ALA A 132 9.23 4.47 5.73
N LEU A 133 10.30 3.83 6.21
CA LEU A 133 11.11 4.30 7.34
C LEU A 133 11.93 5.55 6.96
N GLU A 134 12.53 5.57 5.78
CA GLU A 134 13.28 6.73 5.25
C GLU A 134 12.36 7.96 5.12
N ASN A 135 11.11 7.75 4.72
CA ASN A 135 10.07 8.79 4.70
C ASN A 135 9.53 9.13 6.11
N LYS A 136 10.15 8.60 7.17
CA LYS A 136 9.84 8.87 8.59
C LYS A 136 8.40 8.56 8.98
N HIS A 137 7.77 7.60 8.31
CA HIS A 137 6.44 7.16 8.70
C HIS A 137 6.44 6.40 10.03
N LYS A 138 5.33 6.49 10.76
CA LYS A 138 5.02 5.60 11.86
C LYS A 138 4.57 4.26 11.27
N VAL A 139 5.41 3.24 11.34
CA VAL A 139 5.20 1.96 10.65
C VAL A 139 4.56 0.91 11.56
N LEU A 140 3.62 0.15 11.00
CA LEU A 140 3.09 -1.10 11.54
C LEU A 140 3.26 -2.20 10.49
N ILE A 141 4.05 -3.22 10.81
CA ILE A 141 4.27 -4.37 9.91
C ILE A 141 3.19 -5.42 10.13
N ILE A 142 2.56 -5.88 9.05
CA ILE A 142 1.55 -6.95 9.09
C ILE A 142 1.99 -8.08 8.15
N ASP A 143 2.29 -9.24 8.73
CA ASP A 143 2.52 -10.47 7.96
C ASP A 143 1.19 -11.04 7.45
N THR A 144 1.08 -11.15 6.14
CA THR A 144 -0.10 -11.63 5.43
C THR A 144 0.05 -13.05 4.88
N SER A 145 1.09 -13.76 5.30
CA SER A 145 1.36 -15.14 4.87
C SER A 145 0.26 -16.09 5.29
N ARG A 146 -0.39 -15.80 6.42
CA ARG A 146 -1.47 -16.61 6.99
C ARG A 146 -2.80 -15.86 6.99
N ARG A 147 -3.86 -16.55 7.45
CA ARG A 147 -5.17 -15.92 7.66
C ARG A 147 -5.06 -14.84 8.73
N LEU A 148 -5.50 -13.63 8.40
CA LEU A 148 -5.42 -12.48 9.29
C LEU A 148 -6.59 -12.46 10.28
N ASN A 149 -6.31 -12.15 11.54
CA ASN A 149 -7.31 -11.77 12.51
C ASN A 149 -7.50 -10.24 12.45
N ILE A 150 -8.49 -9.81 11.68
CA ILE A 150 -8.74 -8.38 11.43
C ILE A 150 -9.12 -7.61 12.70
N LYS A 151 -9.77 -8.26 13.67
CA LYS A 151 -10.09 -7.62 14.97
C LYS A 151 -8.83 -7.27 15.73
N ASN A 152 -7.89 -8.21 15.88
CA ASN A 152 -6.62 -7.96 16.56
C ASN A 152 -5.81 -6.85 15.85
N ILE A 153 -5.81 -6.84 14.51
CA ILE A 153 -5.11 -5.79 13.75
C ILE A 153 -5.77 -4.43 13.98
N LYS A 154 -7.10 -4.35 14.02
CA LYS A 154 -7.83 -3.13 14.39
C LYS A 154 -7.37 -2.61 15.75
N ASP A 155 -7.29 -3.48 16.76
CA ASP A 155 -6.92 -3.07 18.12
C ASP A 155 -5.48 -2.53 18.16
N LEU A 156 -4.54 -3.16 17.46
CA LEU A 156 -3.18 -2.66 17.29
C LEU A 156 -3.15 -1.28 16.61
N ILE A 157 -3.94 -1.10 15.55
CA ILE A 157 -4.06 0.19 14.86
C ILE A 157 -4.60 1.25 15.80
N CYS A 158 -5.67 0.96 16.54
CA CYS A 158 -6.26 1.91 17.50
C CYS A 158 -5.26 2.32 18.58
N GLN A 159 -4.47 1.40 19.10
CA GLN A 159 -3.39 1.70 20.06
C GLN A 159 -2.34 2.61 19.43
N ARG A 160 -1.90 2.30 18.20
CA ARG A 160 -0.90 3.09 17.49
C ARG A 160 -1.37 4.50 17.13
N LEU A 161 -2.66 4.71 16.90
CA LEU A 161 -3.22 6.02 16.55
C LEU A 161 -3.45 6.92 17.75
N LYS A 162 -3.44 6.38 18.97
CA LYS A 162 -3.57 7.16 20.25
C LYS A 162 -2.23 7.74 20.71
N ASN A 163 -1.15 7.06 20.41
CA ASN A 163 0.24 7.45 20.71
C ASN A 163 0.86 8.22 19.52
#